data_3eba62aa4d82164fe367fdec20195907
#
_entry.id   3eba62aa4d82164fe367fdec20195907
#
_cell.length_a   1.000
_cell.length_b   1.000
_cell.length_c   1.000
_cell.angle_alpha   90.00
_cell.angle_beta   90.00
_cell.angle_gamma   90.00
#
_symmetry.space_group_name_H-M   'P 1'
#
loop_
_entity.id
_entity.type
_entity.pdbx_description
1 polymer ?
#
loop_
_entity_poly.entity_id
_entity_poly.type
_entity_poly.pdbx_seq_one_letter_code
_entity_poly.pdbx_strand_id
1 'polypeptide(L)'
;MEGRITELLLIRHVEDISEKWVKLLLKHRADIPGMSSPPKAITLRHWSRGQCPSQDKLAGFSSTRATVRVEYEVESEAVGQVGKRRVFKETFVVKVVPTIGNMANLLIAEGMHHIEVGQYDNFLRTLSLWEQDRRRSSRIEGRTKWTKGVVGDIIPDHALAISTEDYFTLVMPDLRHLGYQTKFLEEGLSDAEVLIIAETIGRFHGTVVAYKLVTQLDLQKTFPKCFHVADVESPMFSYFPKAGFERLRQEWCDKPHRATLLELLMPYEQQAASLVVENLLPREPFATAIHGDVQPTNIFFKTTSDGKYNIKLIDWALARYSQGTYDLIYLLSIGVEPEVRRRVSRQARDIYFKTFNTALTDLDAGITYPREQFEKDMVISEHLSVIWSISSINLLFSSPSLQRRLTCIIKDVVLNPNLPPLRSISNNV
;
A
#
# COMPACT_ATOMS: atom_id res chain seq x y z
N MET A 1 15.07 3.21 29.05
CA MET A 1 14.24 4.45 29.05
C MET A 1 13.34 4.51 27.81
N GLU A 2 13.84 4.18 26.63
CA GLU A 2 13.06 4.16 25.39
C GLU A 2 11.82 3.25 25.44
N GLY A 3 11.92 2.02 25.91
CA GLY A 3 10.78 1.10 26.00
C GLY A 3 9.59 1.64 26.83
N ARG A 4 9.85 2.37 27.90
CA ARG A 4 8.79 2.99 28.71
C ARG A 4 8.09 4.18 28.03
N ILE A 5 8.81 4.92 27.18
CA ILE A 5 8.23 6.05 26.42
C ILE A 5 7.33 5.50 25.32
N THR A 6 7.75 4.45 24.64
CA THR A 6 6.98 3.78 23.58
C THR A 6 5.64 3.26 24.11
N GLU A 7 5.64 2.62 25.29
CA GLU A 7 4.40 2.16 25.96
C GLU A 7 3.43 3.31 26.27
N LEU A 8 3.93 4.50 26.63
CA LEU A 8 3.12 5.68 26.94
C LEU A 8 2.56 6.37 25.68
N LEU A 9 3.12 6.11 24.51
CA LEU A 9 2.66 6.61 23.22
C LEU A 9 1.65 5.69 22.53
N LEU A 10 1.56 4.42 22.96
CA LEU A 10 0.54 3.51 22.49
C LEU A 10 -0.82 3.91 23.07
N ILE A 11 -1.79 4.17 22.23
CA ILE A 11 -3.16 4.51 22.62
C ILE A 11 -4.15 3.48 22.07
N ARG A 12 -5.22 3.22 22.80
CA ARG A 12 -6.27 2.27 22.41
C ARG A 12 -7.35 2.94 21.59
N HIS A 13 -7.67 4.17 21.95
CA HIS A 13 -8.73 4.95 21.33
C HIS A 13 -8.22 6.33 20.95
N VAL A 14 -8.79 6.92 19.92
CA VAL A 14 -8.42 8.30 19.52
C VAL A 14 -8.78 9.31 20.62
N GLU A 15 -9.69 8.97 21.51
CA GLU A 15 -10.09 9.75 22.70
C GLU A 15 -8.96 9.85 23.73
N ASP A 16 -8.03 8.91 23.76
CA ASP A 16 -6.87 8.92 24.67
C ASP A 16 -5.83 9.98 24.29
N ILE A 17 -5.94 10.58 23.10
CA ILE A 17 -5.09 11.70 22.69
C ILE A 17 -5.33 12.89 23.60
N SER A 18 -4.32 13.22 24.41
CA SER A 18 -4.32 14.30 25.39
C SER A 18 -3.15 15.25 25.16
N GLU A 19 -3.16 16.39 25.81
CA GLU A 19 -2.02 17.32 25.77
C GLU A 19 -0.71 16.66 26.22
N LYS A 20 -0.79 15.81 27.25
CA LYS A 20 0.37 15.05 27.75
C LYS A 20 0.91 14.11 26.68
N TRP A 21 0.03 13.42 25.98
CA TRP A 21 0.38 12.54 24.89
C TRP A 21 1.03 13.30 23.72
N VAL A 22 0.45 14.44 23.32
CA VAL A 22 1.00 15.29 22.26
C VAL A 22 2.39 15.81 22.62
N LYS A 23 2.60 16.27 23.87
CA LYS A 23 3.92 16.68 24.35
C LYS A 23 4.95 15.55 24.28
N LEU A 24 4.51 14.32 24.60
CA LEU A 24 5.38 13.15 24.56
C LEU A 24 5.73 12.77 23.12
N LEU A 25 4.75 12.78 22.21
CA LEU A 25 4.94 12.55 20.76
C LEU A 25 5.97 13.52 20.18
N LEU A 26 5.81 14.82 20.44
CA LEU A 26 6.73 15.85 19.94
C LEU A 26 8.17 15.66 20.47
N LYS A 27 8.31 15.22 21.72
CA LYS A 27 9.63 14.91 22.31
C LYS A 27 10.27 13.62 21.75
N HIS A 28 9.43 12.66 21.34
CA HIS A 28 9.91 11.39 20.80
C HIS A 28 10.37 11.53 19.34
N ARG A 29 9.88 12.55 18.63
CA ARG A 29 10.31 12.79 17.24
C ARG A 29 11.78 13.13 17.17
N ALA A 30 12.54 12.30 16.47
CA ALA A 30 13.95 12.56 16.17
C ALA A 30 14.10 13.64 15.08
N ASP A 31 13.15 13.69 14.13
CA ASP A 31 13.23 14.53 12.94
C ASP A 31 12.13 15.59 12.93
N ILE A 32 12.52 16.86 12.97
CA ILE A 32 11.64 18.01 12.74
C ILE A 32 11.97 18.58 11.37
N PRO A 33 10.96 18.77 10.49
CA PRO A 33 11.18 19.27 9.14
C PRO A 33 12.03 20.55 9.12
N GLY A 34 13.13 20.55 8.33
CA GLY A 34 13.99 21.72 8.17
C GLY A 34 14.99 21.94 9.32
N MET A 35 15.21 20.97 10.18
CA MET A 35 16.29 20.96 11.17
C MET A 35 17.34 19.92 10.82
N SER A 36 18.62 20.31 10.96
CA SER A 36 19.79 19.46 10.69
C SER A 36 20.29 18.70 11.91
N SER A 37 19.75 18.99 13.09
CA SER A 37 20.13 18.37 14.37
C SER A 37 18.92 18.30 15.30
N PRO A 38 18.90 17.36 16.26
CA PRO A 38 17.85 17.27 17.27
C PRO A 38 17.68 18.61 18.03
N PRO A 39 16.44 19.00 18.35
CA PRO A 39 16.18 20.23 19.06
C PRO A 39 16.64 20.15 20.53
N LYS A 40 17.11 21.26 21.08
CA LYS A 40 17.43 21.39 22.50
C LYS A 40 16.18 21.33 23.38
N ALA A 41 15.11 21.98 22.94
CA ALA A 41 13.83 21.97 23.62
C ALA A 41 12.68 22.12 22.62
N ILE A 42 11.56 21.45 22.93
CA ILE A 42 10.28 21.59 22.22
C ILE A 42 9.23 22.01 23.23
N THR A 43 8.55 23.13 22.93
CA THR A 43 7.47 23.66 23.76
C THR A 43 6.17 23.68 22.98
N LEU A 44 5.17 22.89 23.40
CA LEU A 44 3.82 22.91 22.83
C LEU A 44 3.15 24.22 23.19
N ARG A 45 2.67 24.98 22.20
CA ARG A 45 1.93 26.24 22.36
C ARG A 45 0.43 26.02 22.29
N HIS A 46 0.00 25.24 21.29
CA HIS A 46 -1.42 24.94 21.07
C HIS A 46 -1.58 23.56 20.45
N TRP A 47 -2.70 22.91 20.75
CA TRP A 47 -3.10 21.67 20.08
C TRP A 47 -4.62 21.55 20.02
N SER A 48 -5.11 20.77 19.04
CA SER A 48 -6.52 20.40 18.95
C SER A 48 -6.65 19.03 18.30
N ARG A 49 -7.67 18.28 18.69
CA ARG A 49 -8.08 17.02 18.06
C ARG A 49 -9.35 17.27 17.27
N GLY A 50 -9.43 16.71 16.07
CA GLY A 50 -10.61 16.71 15.23
C GLY A 50 -10.86 15.30 14.65
N GLN A 51 -12.05 15.11 14.10
CA GLN A 51 -12.30 13.92 13.31
C GLN A 51 -11.47 14.00 12.03
N CYS A 52 -10.89 12.86 11.63
CA CYS A 52 -10.29 12.75 10.32
C CYS A 52 -11.44 12.76 9.30
N PRO A 53 -11.47 13.69 8.33
CA PRO A 53 -12.47 13.64 7.28
C PRO A 53 -12.38 12.28 6.58
N SER A 54 -13.39 11.43 6.75
CA SER A 54 -13.51 10.23 5.95
C SER A 54 -13.90 10.67 4.55
N GLN A 55 -13.02 10.48 3.60
CA GLN A 55 -13.33 10.71 2.19
C GLN A 55 -14.20 9.60 1.62
N ASP A 56 -14.36 8.49 2.35
CA ASP A 56 -15.14 7.36 1.92
C ASP A 56 -15.92 6.77 3.11
N LYS A 57 -17.17 6.42 2.95
CA LYS A 57 -17.93 5.64 3.95
C LYS A 57 -17.26 4.30 4.26
N LEU A 58 -16.33 3.87 3.40
CA LEU A 58 -15.56 2.64 3.44
C LEU A 58 -14.09 2.86 3.86
N ALA A 59 -13.61 4.10 3.89
CA ALA A 59 -12.23 4.47 4.27
C ALA A 59 -11.99 4.42 5.79
N GLY A 60 -12.49 3.47 6.47
CA GLY A 60 -12.36 3.26 7.92
C GLY A 60 -12.53 1.80 8.31
N PHE A 61 -12.55 0.92 7.30
CA PHE A 61 -12.83 -0.50 7.53
C PHE A 61 -11.79 -1.17 8.44
N SER A 62 -10.54 -0.72 8.40
CA SER A 62 -9.44 -1.35 9.14
C SER A 62 -8.91 -0.51 10.31
N SER A 63 -9.39 0.72 10.55
CA SER A 63 -8.83 1.56 11.62
C SER A 63 -9.72 2.74 12.00
N THR A 64 -9.59 3.17 13.26
CA THR A 64 -10.12 4.46 13.73
C THR A 64 -9.06 5.55 13.54
N ARG A 65 -9.46 6.74 13.09
CA ARG A 65 -8.55 7.84 12.74
C ARG A 65 -8.99 9.15 13.38
N ALA A 66 -8.02 9.92 13.86
CA ALA A 66 -8.23 11.30 14.30
C ALA A 66 -7.20 12.24 13.63
N THR A 67 -7.58 13.50 13.49
CA THR A 67 -6.66 14.57 13.11
C THR A 67 -6.16 15.29 14.35
N VAL A 68 -4.86 15.52 14.45
CA VAL A 68 -4.23 16.27 15.55
C VAL A 68 -3.48 17.45 14.95
N ARG A 69 -3.91 18.67 15.28
CA ARG A 69 -3.21 19.91 14.90
C ARG A 69 -2.36 20.37 16.06
N VAL A 70 -1.13 20.75 15.78
CA VAL A 70 -0.17 21.22 16.79
C VAL A 70 0.53 22.49 16.34
N GLU A 71 0.71 23.41 17.27
CA GLU A 71 1.61 24.55 17.16
C GLU A 71 2.64 24.43 18.27
N TYR A 72 3.91 24.39 17.93
CA TYR A 72 4.98 24.23 18.90
C TYR A 72 6.22 25.04 18.54
N GLU A 73 6.98 25.40 19.55
CA GLU A 73 8.22 26.14 19.44
C GLU A 73 9.40 25.20 19.63
N VAL A 74 10.39 25.37 18.80
CA VAL A 74 11.65 24.63 18.86
C VAL A 74 12.80 25.58 19.11
N GLU A 75 13.63 25.25 20.10
CA GLU A 75 14.89 25.94 20.37
C GLU A 75 16.03 25.14 19.77
N SER A 76 16.76 25.73 18.81
CA SER A 76 17.92 25.11 18.16
C SER A 76 19.22 25.56 18.85
N GLU A 77 20.19 24.65 18.95
CA GLU A 77 21.56 25.04 19.28
C GLU A 77 22.19 25.73 18.07
N ALA A 78 22.48 27.01 18.19
CA ALA A 78 23.36 27.68 17.25
C ALA A 78 24.73 27.87 17.96
N VAL A 79 25.77 27.29 17.38
CA VAL A 79 27.12 27.48 17.88
C VAL A 79 27.43 28.98 17.87
N GLY A 80 27.55 29.59 19.06
CA GLY A 80 27.96 30.98 19.23
C GLY A 80 26.85 32.06 19.14
N GLN A 81 25.55 31.72 19.09
CA GLN A 81 24.43 32.68 19.12
C GLN A 81 23.32 32.21 20.07
N VAL A 82 22.60 33.18 20.66
CA VAL A 82 21.36 32.90 21.43
C VAL A 82 20.45 32.04 20.55
N GLY A 83 20.03 30.87 21.06
CA GLY A 83 19.28 29.85 20.33
C GLY A 83 18.09 30.46 19.61
N LYS A 84 18.05 30.32 18.29
CA LYS A 84 16.91 30.80 17.50
C LYS A 84 15.70 29.93 17.79
N ARG A 85 14.61 30.55 18.24
CA ARG A 85 13.32 29.90 18.42
C ARG A 85 12.53 29.94 17.12
N ARG A 86 12.02 28.80 16.68
CA ARG A 86 11.17 28.67 15.50
C ARG A 86 9.83 28.07 15.89
N VAL A 87 8.74 28.60 15.34
CA VAL A 87 7.39 28.07 15.53
C VAL A 87 7.02 27.22 14.33
N PHE A 88 6.53 26.02 14.63
CA PHE A 88 6.04 25.05 13.66
C PHE A 88 4.55 24.83 13.84
N LYS A 89 3.85 24.64 12.72
CA LYS A 89 2.44 24.25 12.68
C LYS A 89 2.33 23.00 11.83
N GLU A 90 1.86 21.93 12.43
CA GLU A 90 1.70 20.66 11.74
C GLU A 90 0.34 20.05 12.02
N THR A 91 -0.09 19.21 11.10
CA THR A 91 -1.30 18.42 11.27
C THR A 91 -0.94 16.96 11.05
N PHE A 92 -1.30 16.11 11.99
CA PHE A 92 -1.08 14.68 11.94
C PHE A 92 -2.41 13.95 11.78
N VAL A 93 -2.35 12.79 11.11
CA VAL A 93 -3.37 11.74 11.19
C VAL A 93 -2.85 10.69 12.16
N VAL A 94 -3.65 10.39 13.17
CA VAL A 94 -3.40 9.32 14.14
C VAL A 94 -4.33 8.17 13.80
N LYS A 95 -3.77 6.99 13.56
CA LYS A 95 -4.46 5.76 13.19
C LYS A 95 -4.30 4.75 14.33
N VAL A 96 -5.40 4.14 14.77
CA VAL A 96 -5.44 3.10 15.83
C VAL A 96 -6.36 1.95 15.42
N VAL A 97 -6.34 0.85 16.17
CA VAL A 97 -7.25 -0.27 15.96
C VAL A 97 -8.72 0.21 16.00
N PRO A 98 -9.62 -0.31 15.15
CA PRO A 98 -11.04 0.03 15.21
C PRO A 98 -11.64 -0.35 16.55
N THR A 99 -12.51 0.49 17.08
CA THR A 99 -13.13 0.28 18.40
C THR A 99 -14.33 -0.66 18.39
N ILE A 100 -14.90 -0.94 17.21
CA ILE A 100 -16.16 -1.70 17.08
C ILE A 100 -16.11 -2.63 15.87
N GLY A 101 -16.52 -3.89 16.05
CA GLY A 101 -16.90 -4.81 14.99
C GLY A 101 -15.92 -5.96 14.71
N ASN A 102 -16.39 -6.91 13.90
CA ASN A 102 -15.65 -8.12 13.52
C ASN A 102 -14.33 -7.81 12.77
N MET A 103 -14.23 -6.63 12.17
CA MET A 103 -13.02 -6.21 11.45
C MET A 103 -11.81 -5.93 12.35
N ALA A 104 -12.04 -5.44 13.59
CA ALA A 104 -10.96 -5.28 14.57
C ALA A 104 -10.32 -6.63 14.90
N ASN A 105 -11.18 -7.64 15.16
CA ASN A 105 -10.74 -9.00 15.46
C ASN A 105 -9.98 -9.63 14.27
N LEU A 106 -10.47 -9.42 13.05
CA LEU A 106 -9.80 -9.89 11.85
C LEU A 106 -8.44 -9.24 11.67
N LEU A 107 -8.36 -7.92 11.79
CA LEU A 107 -7.13 -7.16 11.66
C LEU A 107 -6.06 -7.64 12.65
N ILE A 108 -6.46 -7.90 13.88
CA ILE A 108 -5.57 -8.43 14.93
C ILE A 108 -5.19 -9.88 14.63
N ALA A 109 -6.16 -10.74 14.32
CA ALA A 109 -5.93 -12.17 14.04
C ALA A 109 -5.01 -12.39 12.84
N GLU A 110 -5.14 -11.56 11.79
CA GLU A 110 -4.26 -11.57 10.60
C GLU A 110 -2.94 -10.82 10.80
N GLY A 111 -2.71 -10.19 11.95
CA GLY A 111 -1.50 -9.43 12.24
C GLY A 111 -1.29 -8.18 11.36
N MET A 112 -2.34 -7.69 10.69
CA MET A 112 -2.26 -6.57 9.75
C MET A 112 -1.71 -5.30 10.36
N HIS A 113 -1.99 -5.05 11.63
CA HIS A 113 -1.48 -3.92 12.40
C HIS A 113 0.04 -4.00 12.62
N HIS A 114 0.58 -5.21 12.82
CA HIS A 114 2.02 -5.43 12.89
C HIS A 114 2.70 -5.20 11.55
N ILE A 115 2.05 -5.67 10.47
CA ILE A 115 2.57 -5.51 9.12
C ILE A 115 2.64 -4.03 8.76
N GLU A 116 1.57 -3.27 8.97
CA GLU A 116 1.57 -1.84 8.65
C GLU A 116 2.67 -1.09 9.42
N VAL A 117 2.77 -1.30 10.73
CA VAL A 117 3.82 -0.70 11.56
C VAL A 117 5.21 -1.15 11.10
N GLY A 118 5.40 -2.44 10.86
CA GLY A 118 6.67 -3.00 10.40
C GLY A 118 7.11 -2.47 9.03
N GLN A 119 6.15 -2.21 8.13
CA GLN A 119 6.45 -1.56 6.87
C GLN A 119 7.04 -0.17 7.08
N TYR A 120 6.38 0.71 7.84
CA TYR A 120 6.84 2.08 8.05
C TYR A 120 8.14 2.16 8.87
N ASP A 121 8.19 1.52 10.01
CA ASP A 121 9.28 1.66 10.98
C ASP A 121 10.54 0.86 10.61
N ASN A 122 10.38 -0.23 9.85
CA ASN A 122 11.49 -1.14 9.57
C ASN A 122 11.78 -1.29 8.08
N PHE A 123 10.94 -2.03 7.34
CA PHE A 123 11.28 -2.46 5.97
C PHE A 123 11.47 -1.28 5.00
N LEU A 124 10.46 -0.42 4.85
CA LEU A 124 10.49 0.67 3.89
C LEU A 124 11.54 1.72 4.25
N ARG A 125 11.75 1.98 5.54
CA ARG A 125 12.81 2.86 6.03
C ARG A 125 14.19 2.31 5.66
N THR A 126 14.43 1.04 5.95
CA THR A 126 15.71 0.36 5.64
C THR A 126 15.96 0.37 4.13
N LEU A 127 14.95 0.02 3.34
CA LEU A 127 15.02 0.03 1.88
C LEU A 127 15.30 1.43 1.33
N SER A 128 14.66 2.46 1.87
CA SER A 128 14.87 3.86 1.44
C SER A 128 16.30 4.33 1.70
N LEU A 129 16.85 4.01 2.88
CA LEU A 129 18.24 4.35 3.21
C LEU A 129 19.23 3.64 2.29
N TRP A 130 19.03 2.34 2.06
CA TRP A 130 19.86 1.57 1.14
C TRP A 130 19.79 2.11 -0.30
N GLU A 131 18.57 2.41 -0.80
CA GLU A 131 18.38 2.97 -2.14
C GLU A 131 19.12 4.31 -2.30
N GLN A 132 19.02 5.19 -1.32
CA GLN A 132 19.69 6.49 -1.34
C GLN A 132 21.22 6.34 -1.37
N ASP A 133 21.76 5.44 -0.56
CA ASP A 133 23.20 5.19 -0.49
C ASP A 133 23.71 4.57 -1.79
N ARG A 134 23.00 3.56 -2.32
CA ARG A 134 23.33 2.92 -3.58
C ARG A 134 23.32 3.89 -4.75
N ARG A 135 22.32 4.78 -4.81
CA ARG A 135 22.21 5.81 -5.85
C ARG A 135 23.28 6.89 -5.75
N ARG A 136 23.73 7.24 -4.54
CA ARG A 136 24.86 8.15 -4.35
C ARG A 136 26.14 7.56 -4.94
N SER A 137 26.42 6.30 -4.66
CA SER A 137 27.58 5.57 -5.19
C SER A 137 27.54 5.47 -6.71
N SER A 138 26.41 5.07 -7.28
CA SER A 138 26.22 4.95 -8.74
C SER A 138 26.26 6.29 -9.48
N ARG A 139 25.92 7.41 -8.83
CA ARG A 139 26.07 8.77 -9.40
C ARG A 139 27.53 9.16 -9.61
N ILE A 140 28.38 8.83 -8.64
CA ILE A 140 29.82 9.09 -8.71
C ILE A 140 30.40 8.35 -9.92
N GLU A 141 29.84 7.19 -10.29
CA GLU A 141 30.25 6.38 -11.43
C GLU A 141 29.54 6.73 -12.76
N GLY A 142 28.62 7.71 -12.75
CA GLY A 142 27.88 8.15 -13.96
C GLY A 142 26.84 7.16 -14.48
N ARG A 143 26.46 6.16 -13.70
CA ARG A 143 25.64 5.02 -14.14
C ARG A 143 24.13 5.19 -14.00
N THR A 144 23.61 6.10 -13.17
CA THR A 144 22.19 6.18 -12.91
C THR A 144 21.45 7.22 -13.73
N LYS A 145 20.31 6.81 -14.27
CA LYS A 145 19.33 7.66 -14.94
C LYS A 145 18.42 8.42 -13.96
N TRP A 146 18.19 7.84 -12.77
CA TRP A 146 17.29 8.37 -11.75
C TRP A 146 18.07 9.01 -10.61
N THR A 147 17.80 10.27 -10.36
CA THR A 147 18.54 11.07 -9.37
C THR A 147 17.92 11.03 -7.97
N LYS A 148 16.67 10.58 -7.84
CA LYS A 148 15.95 10.45 -6.58
C LYS A 148 15.55 9.00 -6.34
N GLY A 149 15.56 8.54 -5.09
CA GLY A 149 15.05 7.25 -4.70
C GLY A 149 13.52 7.20 -4.83
N VAL A 150 12.97 6.06 -5.29
CA VAL A 150 11.52 5.90 -5.39
C VAL A 150 10.91 5.64 -4.02
N VAL A 151 11.59 4.90 -3.16
CA VAL A 151 11.04 4.45 -1.87
C VAL A 151 10.73 5.64 -0.97
N GLY A 152 11.66 6.57 -0.78
CA GLY A 152 11.42 7.79 -0.01
C GLY A 152 10.38 8.72 -0.63
N ASP A 153 10.25 8.70 -1.97
CA ASP A 153 9.24 9.52 -2.65
C ASP A 153 7.82 8.99 -2.42
N ILE A 154 7.60 7.66 -2.38
CA ILE A 154 6.25 7.07 -2.26
C ILE A 154 5.76 6.88 -0.83
N ILE A 155 6.65 6.87 0.15
CA ILE A 155 6.28 6.66 1.54
C ILE A 155 6.06 8.02 2.23
N PRO A 156 4.95 8.22 2.95
CA PRO A 156 4.84 9.35 3.87
C PRO A 156 5.86 9.21 5.01
N ASP A 157 6.42 10.32 5.44
CA ASP A 157 7.11 10.34 6.72
C ASP A 157 6.14 9.94 7.83
N HIS A 158 6.65 9.37 8.92
CA HIS A 158 5.84 9.07 10.09
C HIS A 158 6.50 9.63 11.35
N ALA A 159 5.67 10.08 12.28
CA ALA A 159 6.12 10.60 13.57
C ALA A 159 6.20 9.49 14.63
N LEU A 160 5.40 8.43 14.45
CA LEU A 160 5.32 7.28 15.32
C LEU A 160 4.72 6.09 14.57
N ALA A 161 5.30 4.91 14.77
CA ALA A 161 4.75 3.64 14.31
C ALA A 161 5.08 2.57 15.37
N ILE A 162 4.10 2.18 16.18
CA ILE A 162 4.26 1.19 17.25
C ILE A 162 3.09 0.22 17.28
N SER A 163 3.35 -1.03 17.62
CA SER A 163 2.32 -2.07 17.79
C SER A 163 2.63 -3.02 18.94
N THR A 164 1.59 -3.55 19.54
CA THR A 164 1.60 -4.68 20.47
C THR A 164 0.69 -5.78 19.92
N GLU A 165 0.46 -6.87 20.66
CA GLU A 165 -0.40 -7.96 20.21
C GLU A 165 -1.81 -7.48 19.83
N ASP A 166 -2.38 -6.54 20.60
CA ASP A 166 -3.78 -6.13 20.45
C ASP A 166 -3.98 -4.72 19.88
N TYR A 167 -2.94 -3.90 19.86
CA TYR A 167 -3.06 -2.48 19.55
C TYR A 167 -1.93 -1.97 18.67
N PHE A 168 -2.20 -0.91 17.93
CA PHE A 168 -1.17 -0.12 17.28
C PHE A 168 -1.50 1.37 17.33
N THR A 169 -0.47 2.18 17.20
CA THR A 169 -0.58 3.62 16.99
C THR A 169 0.37 4.03 15.86
N LEU A 170 -0.20 4.55 14.79
CA LEU A 170 0.53 5.11 13.66
C LEU A 170 0.20 6.60 13.54
N VAL A 171 1.23 7.43 13.52
CA VAL A 171 1.10 8.89 13.41
C VAL A 171 1.86 9.37 12.19
N MET A 172 1.15 9.95 11.24
CA MET A 172 1.70 10.46 9.99
C MET A 172 1.30 11.92 9.78
N PRO A 173 2.08 12.74 9.05
CA PRO A 173 1.62 14.03 8.57
C PRO A 173 0.31 13.89 7.78
N ASP A 174 -0.62 14.80 7.97
CA ASP A 174 -1.80 14.85 7.13
C ASP A 174 -1.41 15.34 5.73
N LEU A 175 -1.33 14.42 4.79
CA LEU A 175 -0.91 14.67 3.42
C LEU A 175 -1.75 15.75 2.72
N ARG A 176 -3.01 15.93 3.12
CA ARG A 176 -3.90 16.98 2.57
C ARG A 176 -3.40 18.38 2.92
N HIS A 177 -2.87 18.57 4.12
CA HIS A 177 -2.24 19.82 4.54
C HIS A 177 -0.90 20.08 3.83
N LEU A 178 -0.30 19.03 3.27
CA LEU A 178 0.89 19.13 2.43
C LEU A 178 0.56 19.34 0.95
N GLY A 179 -0.73 19.49 0.61
CA GLY A 179 -1.22 19.73 -0.74
C GLY A 179 -1.41 18.47 -1.60
N TYR A 180 -1.43 17.29 -0.99
CA TYR A 180 -1.80 16.06 -1.66
C TYR A 180 -3.32 15.86 -1.64
N GLN A 181 -3.84 15.18 -2.65
CA GLN A 181 -5.25 14.82 -2.79
C GLN A 181 -5.34 13.32 -3.10
N THR A 182 -6.41 12.69 -2.66
CA THR A 182 -6.77 11.31 -3.02
C THR A 182 -8.14 11.29 -3.67
N LYS A 183 -8.51 10.19 -4.30
CA LYS A 183 -9.81 10.03 -4.97
C LYS A 183 -10.69 9.03 -4.25
N PHE A 184 -11.99 9.21 -4.40
CA PHE A 184 -12.95 8.18 -4.03
C PHE A 184 -12.84 6.98 -4.98
N LEU A 185 -13.16 5.81 -4.48
CA LEU A 185 -13.11 4.59 -5.28
C LEU A 185 -14.06 4.69 -6.49
N GLU A 186 -15.24 5.27 -6.30
CA GLU A 186 -16.25 5.46 -7.34
C GLU A 186 -15.79 6.36 -8.49
N GLU A 187 -14.96 7.36 -8.21
CA GLU A 187 -14.45 8.27 -9.24
C GLU A 187 -13.51 7.55 -10.21
N GLY A 188 -12.72 6.62 -9.68
CA GLY A 188 -11.67 5.96 -10.45
C GLY A 188 -10.52 6.87 -10.86
N LEU A 189 -9.51 6.28 -11.43
CA LEU A 189 -8.30 6.96 -11.88
C LEU A 189 -8.39 7.28 -13.38
N SER A 190 -7.82 8.42 -13.77
CA SER A 190 -7.61 8.81 -15.16
C SER A 190 -6.46 8.03 -15.81
N ASP A 191 -6.36 8.08 -17.14
CA ASP A 191 -5.27 7.48 -17.92
C ASP A 191 -3.90 7.89 -17.38
N ALA A 192 -3.68 9.20 -17.20
CA ALA A 192 -2.40 9.74 -16.74
C ALA A 192 -2.05 9.26 -15.33
N GLU A 193 -3.03 9.20 -14.42
CA GLU A 193 -2.82 8.71 -13.06
C GLU A 193 -2.49 7.21 -13.04
N VAL A 194 -3.17 6.39 -13.83
CA VAL A 194 -2.86 4.96 -13.96
C VAL A 194 -1.44 4.74 -14.46
N LEU A 195 -1.02 5.47 -15.49
CA LEU A 195 0.30 5.30 -16.09
C LEU A 195 1.41 5.72 -15.14
N ILE A 196 1.25 6.81 -14.41
CA ILE A 196 2.27 7.24 -13.44
C ILE A 196 2.33 6.32 -12.21
N ILE A 197 1.20 5.74 -11.79
CA ILE A 197 1.21 4.72 -10.72
C ILE A 197 1.88 3.45 -11.21
N ALA A 198 1.60 2.97 -12.43
CA ALA A 198 2.25 1.81 -13.01
C ALA A 198 3.79 2.00 -13.12
N GLU A 199 4.23 3.21 -13.51
CA GLU A 199 5.65 3.58 -13.48
C GLU A 199 6.23 3.49 -12.07
N THR A 200 5.53 4.07 -11.11
CA THR A 200 5.97 4.18 -9.72
C THR A 200 6.08 2.81 -9.04
N ILE A 201 5.03 1.97 -9.15
CA ILE A 201 5.07 0.62 -8.55
C ILE A 201 6.05 -0.31 -9.27
N GLY A 202 6.18 -0.20 -10.60
CA GLY A 202 7.19 -0.96 -11.35
C GLY A 202 8.61 -0.63 -10.89
N ARG A 203 8.90 0.65 -10.70
CA ARG A 203 10.17 1.12 -10.17
C ARG A 203 10.39 0.67 -8.71
N PHE A 204 9.37 0.74 -7.86
CA PHE A 204 9.43 0.28 -6.47
C PHE A 204 9.71 -1.22 -6.40
N HIS A 205 8.96 -2.04 -7.11
CA HIS A 205 9.13 -3.49 -7.13
C HIS A 205 10.52 -3.91 -7.65
N GLY A 206 11.00 -3.29 -8.72
CA GLY A 206 12.36 -3.50 -9.22
C GLY A 206 13.44 -3.10 -8.21
N THR A 207 13.22 -2.03 -7.43
CA THR A 207 14.13 -1.59 -6.36
C THR A 207 14.19 -2.63 -5.23
N VAL A 208 13.05 -3.21 -4.83
CA VAL A 208 13.00 -4.28 -3.82
C VAL A 208 13.75 -5.53 -4.27
N VAL A 209 13.54 -5.94 -5.54
CA VAL A 209 14.28 -7.09 -6.11
C VAL A 209 15.78 -6.81 -6.17
N ALA A 210 16.17 -5.62 -6.59
CA ALA A 210 17.60 -5.23 -6.58
C ALA A 210 18.18 -5.24 -5.16
N TYR A 211 17.45 -4.72 -4.17
CA TYR A 211 17.86 -4.76 -2.76
C TYR A 211 18.14 -6.19 -2.30
N LYS A 212 17.19 -7.09 -2.49
CA LYS A 212 17.31 -8.49 -2.13
C LYS A 212 18.53 -9.16 -2.76
N LEU A 213 18.72 -8.98 -4.07
CA LEU A 213 19.77 -9.64 -4.83
C LEU A 213 21.16 -9.07 -4.49
N VAL A 214 21.29 -7.76 -4.39
CA VAL A 214 22.57 -7.11 -4.07
C VAL A 214 23.00 -7.38 -2.63
N THR A 215 22.06 -7.43 -1.70
CA THR A 215 22.35 -7.70 -0.27
C THR A 215 22.32 -9.18 0.08
N GLN A 216 21.84 -10.05 -0.82
CA GLN A 216 21.65 -11.48 -0.60
C GLN A 216 20.76 -11.81 0.62
N LEU A 217 19.81 -10.93 0.93
CA LEU A 217 18.89 -11.08 2.06
C LEU A 217 17.65 -11.90 1.67
N ASP A 218 17.25 -12.79 2.58
CA ASP A 218 15.90 -13.36 2.62
C ASP A 218 14.99 -12.34 3.31
N LEU A 219 14.15 -11.66 2.52
CA LEU A 219 13.33 -10.56 3.04
C LEU A 219 12.32 -11.01 4.10
N GLN A 220 11.72 -12.20 3.96
CA GLN A 220 10.74 -12.69 4.92
C GLN A 220 11.40 -13.04 6.26
N LYS A 221 12.61 -13.59 6.24
CA LYS A 221 13.38 -13.88 7.46
C LYS A 221 13.96 -12.62 8.09
N THR A 222 14.41 -11.67 7.27
CA THR A 222 15.01 -10.42 7.76
C THR A 222 13.97 -9.49 8.35
N PHE A 223 12.75 -9.49 7.80
CA PHE A 223 11.64 -8.61 8.18
C PHE A 223 10.36 -9.40 8.52
N PRO A 224 10.37 -10.24 9.57
CA PRO A 224 9.34 -11.25 9.82
C PRO A 224 7.93 -10.71 10.11
N LYS A 225 7.81 -9.42 10.48
CA LYS A 225 6.53 -8.76 10.78
C LYS A 225 6.13 -7.73 9.73
N CYS A 226 6.79 -7.74 8.56
CA CYS A 226 6.53 -6.74 7.52
C CYS A 226 5.70 -7.30 6.36
N PHE A 227 5.44 -8.60 6.32
CA PHE A 227 4.75 -9.24 5.20
C PHE A 227 3.67 -10.19 5.69
N HIS A 228 2.48 -10.04 5.16
CA HIS A 228 1.38 -10.96 5.39
C HIS A 228 1.67 -12.29 4.68
N VAL A 229 1.51 -13.40 5.40
CA VAL A 229 1.66 -14.75 4.82
C VAL A 229 0.29 -15.26 4.42
N ALA A 230 0.16 -15.69 3.17
CA ALA A 230 -1.08 -16.29 2.69
C ALA A 230 -1.26 -17.69 3.30
N ASP A 231 -2.43 -17.92 3.92
CA ASP A 231 -2.81 -19.18 4.54
C ASP A 231 -4.25 -19.53 4.15
N VAL A 232 -4.49 -20.76 3.72
CA VAL A 232 -5.83 -21.24 3.33
C VAL A 232 -6.84 -21.23 4.49
N GLU A 233 -6.36 -21.36 5.71
CA GLU A 233 -7.21 -21.32 6.93
C GLU A 233 -7.54 -19.90 7.35
N SER A 234 -6.81 -18.91 6.84
CA SER A 234 -7.08 -17.51 7.14
C SER A 234 -8.47 -17.09 6.65
N PRO A 235 -9.28 -16.42 7.48
CA PRO A 235 -10.58 -15.89 7.07
C PRO A 235 -10.51 -14.97 5.86
N MET A 236 -9.40 -14.29 5.65
CA MET A 236 -9.19 -13.44 4.48
C MET A 236 -9.26 -14.23 3.18
N PHE A 237 -8.71 -15.46 3.15
CA PHE A 237 -8.62 -16.28 1.95
C PHE A 237 -9.71 -17.35 1.87
N SER A 238 -10.29 -17.76 2.99
CA SER A 238 -11.36 -18.77 3.05
C SER A 238 -12.76 -18.15 3.09
N TYR A 239 -13.02 -17.25 4.02
CA TYR A 239 -14.35 -16.69 4.25
C TYR A 239 -14.76 -15.63 3.21
N PHE A 240 -13.91 -14.64 2.92
CA PHE A 240 -14.30 -13.55 2.03
C PHE A 240 -14.60 -13.99 0.60
N PRO A 241 -13.78 -14.85 -0.04
CA PRO A 241 -14.15 -15.37 -1.36
C PRO A 241 -15.48 -16.10 -1.34
N LYS A 242 -15.68 -17.01 -0.36
CA LYS A 242 -16.93 -17.76 -0.22
C LYS A 242 -18.15 -16.85 -0.06
N ALA A 243 -18.10 -15.92 0.88
CA ALA A 243 -19.17 -14.96 1.11
C ALA A 243 -19.42 -14.08 -0.13
N GLY A 244 -18.37 -13.71 -0.84
CA GLY A 244 -18.46 -12.96 -2.09
C GLY A 244 -19.18 -13.73 -3.21
N PHE A 245 -18.85 -14.99 -3.43
CA PHE A 245 -19.53 -15.84 -4.41
C PHE A 245 -21.00 -16.11 -4.02
N GLU A 246 -21.30 -16.33 -2.75
CA GLU A 246 -22.68 -16.47 -2.27
C GLU A 246 -23.50 -15.20 -2.55
N ARG A 247 -22.94 -14.03 -2.25
CA ARG A 247 -23.58 -12.74 -2.53
C ARG A 247 -23.78 -12.53 -4.02
N LEU A 248 -22.79 -12.85 -4.84
CA LEU A 248 -22.87 -12.73 -6.30
C LEU A 248 -24.01 -13.61 -6.87
N ARG A 249 -24.14 -14.84 -6.38
CA ARG A 249 -25.26 -15.73 -6.77
C ARG A 249 -26.62 -15.11 -6.43
N GLN A 250 -26.79 -14.62 -5.20
CA GLN A 250 -28.03 -13.98 -4.77
C GLN A 250 -28.41 -12.80 -5.66
N GLU A 251 -27.45 -11.97 -6.03
CA GLU A 251 -27.66 -10.77 -6.87
C GLU A 251 -27.88 -11.09 -8.35
N TRP A 252 -27.44 -12.25 -8.83
CA TRP A 252 -27.43 -12.60 -10.24
C TRP A 252 -28.40 -13.73 -10.61
N CYS A 253 -28.97 -14.49 -9.67
CA CYS A 253 -29.83 -15.66 -9.94
C CYS A 253 -31.02 -15.34 -10.85
N ASP A 254 -31.66 -14.18 -10.68
CA ASP A 254 -32.83 -13.75 -11.45
C ASP A 254 -32.47 -12.98 -12.73
N LYS A 255 -31.21 -13.01 -13.15
CA LYS A 255 -30.73 -12.27 -14.34
C LYS A 255 -30.22 -13.24 -15.40
N PRO A 256 -31.07 -13.68 -16.35
CA PRO A 256 -30.75 -14.75 -17.33
C PRO A 256 -29.44 -14.51 -18.08
N HIS A 257 -29.13 -13.24 -18.41
CA HIS A 257 -27.88 -12.87 -19.11
C HIS A 257 -26.62 -12.98 -18.23
N ARG A 258 -26.75 -13.31 -16.94
CA ARG A 258 -25.66 -13.54 -15.99
C ARG A 258 -25.51 -14.99 -15.57
N ALA A 259 -26.49 -15.84 -15.88
CA ALA A 259 -26.44 -17.27 -15.55
C ALA A 259 -25.20 -17.96 -16.14
N THR A 260 -24.91 -17.73 -17.42
CA THR A 260 -23.72 -18.26 -18.08
C THR A 260 -22.41 -17.81 -17.40
N LEU A 261 -22.36 -16.56 -16.90
CA LEU A 261 -21.18 -16.09 -16.18
C LEU A 261 -21.03 -16.79 -14.83
N LEU A 262 -22.11 -17.08 -14.13
CA LEU A 262 -22.07 -17.85 -12.87
C LEU A 262 -21.56 -19.28 -13.12
N GLU A 263 -21.97 -19.92 -14.20
CA GLU A 263 -21.46 -21.25 -14.59
C GLU A 263 -19.96 -21.21 -14.86
N LEU A 264 -19.48 -20.21 -15.60
CA LEU A 264 -18.06 -20.03 -15.90
C LEU A 264 -17.22 -19.67 -14.66
N LEU A 265 -17.83 -19.15 -13.61
CA LEU A 265 -17.18 -18.82 -12.34
C LEU A 265 -17.07 -20.02 -11.39
N MET A 266 -17.77 -21.14 -11.64
CA MET A 266 -17.71 -22.32 -10.76
C MET A 266 -16.28 -22.83 -10.48
N PRO A 267 -15.36 -22.90 -11.46
CA PRO A 267 -13.98 -23.32 -11.18
C PRO A 267 -13.24 -22.38 -10.23
N TYR A 268 -13.51 -21.09 -10.31
CA TYR A 268 -12.94 -20.07 -9.40
C TYR A 268 -13.48 -20.25 -7.98
N GLU A 269 -14.78 -20.47 -7.84
CA GLU A 269 -15.41 -20.66 -6.53
C GLU A 269 -14.91 -21.91 -5.82
N GLN A 270 -14.84 -23.04 -6.54
CA GLN A 270 -14.42 -24.33 -5.97
C GLN A 270 -12.98 -24.35 -5.46
N GLN A 271 -12.12 -23.51 -6.04
CA GLN A 271 -10.70 -23.47 -5.76
C GLN A 271 -10.24 -22.10 -5.21
N ALA A 272 -11.16 -21.21 -4.81
CA ALA A 272 -10.83 -19.81 -4.52
C ALA A 272 -9.68 -19.67 -3.51
N ALA A 273 -9.76 -20.34 -2.37
CA ALA A 273 -8.75 -20.22 -1.31
C ALA A 273 -7.39 -20.76 -1.76
N SER A 274 -7.34 -21.99 -2.30
CA SER A 274 -6.09 -22.60 -2.77
C SER A 274 -5.46 -21.80 -3.92
N LEU A 275 -6.26 -21.39 -4.90
CA LEU A 275 -5.78 -20.57 -6.02
C LEU A 275 -5.14 -19.26 -5.54
N VAL A 276 -5.78 -18.59 -4.59
CA VAL A 276 -5.23 -17.33 -4.06
C VAL A 276 -3.93 -17.59 -3.32
N VAL A 277 -3.92 -18.56 -2.40
CA VAL A 277 -2.73 -18.85 -1.58
C VAL A 277 -1.57 -19.32 -2.44
N GLU A 278 -1.77 -20.33 -3.32
CA GLU A 278 -0.72 -20.87 -4.20
C GLU A 278 -0.13 -19.79 -5.12
N ASN A 279 -0.97 -18.91 -5.66
CA ASN A 279 -0.52 -17.88 -6.59
C ASN A 279 0.03 -16.61 -5.92
N LEU A 280 -0.21 -16.44 -4.61
CA LEU A 280 0.47 -15.40 -3.82
C LEU A 280 1.82 -15.86 -3.28
N LEU A 281 2.18 -17.15 -3.38
CA LEU A 281 3.51 -17.61 -3.02
C LEU A 281 4.58 -16.91 -3.87
N PRO A 282 5.71 -16.51 -3.27
CA PRO A 282 6.76 -15.83 -3.99
C PRO A 282 7.42 -16.76 -5.04
N ARG A 283 7.53 -16.29 -6.27
CA ARG A 283 8.27 -16.96 -7.35
C ARG A 283 9.58 -16.22 -7.61
N GLU A 284 10.66 -16.84 -7.15
CA GLU A 284 12.00 -16.30 -7.27
C GLU A 284 12.52 -16.35 -8.72
N PRO A 285 13.45 -15.49 -9.13
CA PRO A 285 14.08 -14.41 -8.36
C PRO A 285 13.31 -13.09 -8.36
N PHE A 286 12.12 -12.98 -9.01
CA PHE A 286 11.41 -11.75 -9.27
C PHE A 286 10.30 -11.44 -8.25
N ALA A 287 10.18 -12.26 -7.20
CA ALA A 287 9.33 -11.93 -6.06
C ALA A 287 9.78 -10.64 -5.38
N THR A 288 8.83 -9.82 -4.96
CA THR A 288 9.05 -8.47 -4.43
C THR A 288 8.11 -8.19 -3.24
N ALA A 289 8.34 -7.10 -2.54
CA ALA A 289 7.34 -6.57 -1.62
C ALA A 289 6.24 -5.88 -2.43
N ILE A 290 5.00 -6.33 -2.28
CA ILE A 290 3.82 -5.70 -2.86
C ILE A 290 3.06 -4.92 -1.78
N HIS A 291 2.35 -3.88 -2.20
CA HIS A 291 1.47 -3.11 -1.30
C HIS A 291 0.22 -3.93 -0.92
N GLY A 292 -0.33 -4.68 -1.86
CA GLY A 292 -1.50 -5.54 -1.68
C GLY A 292 -2.86 -4.85 -1.76
N ASP A 293 -2.90 -3.50 -1.73
CA ASP A 293 -4.14 -2.70 -1.78
C ASP A 293 -3.94 -1.36 -2.52
N VAL A 294 -3.43 -1.42 -3.75
CA VAL A 294 -3.18 -0.24 -4.59
C VAL A 294 -4.49 0.24 -5.22
N GLN A 295 -5.30 0.95 -4.43
CA GLN A 295 -6.59 1.52 -4.85
C GLN A 295 -6.63 3.05 -4.67
N PRO A 296 -7.54 3.78 -5.35
CA PRO A 296 -7.57 5.24 -5.35
C PRO A 296 -7.52 5.89 -3.97
N THR A 297 -8.18 5.32 -2.97
CA THR A 297 -8.23 5.84 -1.59
C THR A 297 -6.89 5.76 -0.84
N ASN A 298 -6.00 4.86 -1.26
CA ASN A 298 -4.68 4.65 -0.67
C ASN A 298 -3.57 5.38 -1.44
N ILE A 299 -3.92 6.10 -2.51
CA ILE A 299 -2.98 6.83 -3.36
C ILE A 299 -3.23 8.32 -3.25
N PHE A 300 -2.20 9.04 -2.85
CA PHE A 300 -2.22 10.49 -2.74
C PHE A 300 -1.37 11.12 -3.84
N PHE A 301 -1.93 12.12 -4.51
CA PHE A 301 -1.32 12.83 -5.62
C PHE A 301 -1.07 14.28 -5.26
N LYS A 302 0.07 14.81 -5.64
CA LYS A 302 0.37 16.23 -5.61
C LYS A 302 0.96 16.65 -6.95
N THR A 303 0.30 17.55 -7.64
CA THR A 303 0.84 18.14 -8.88
C THR A 303 1.99 19.08 -8.53
N THR A 304 3.12 18.88 -9.18
CA THR A 304 4.30 19.74 -9.06
C THR A 304 4.18 20.92 -10.01
N SER A 305 5.03 21.95 -9.83
CA SER A 305 5.01 23.16 -10.66
C SER A 305 5.32 22.90 -12.14
N ASP A 306 5.99 21.78 -12.46
CA ASP A 306 6.26 21.33 -13.84
C ASP A 306 5.17 20.39 -14.40
N GLY A 307 4.03 20.29 -13.71
CA GLY A 307 2.86 19.50 -14.14
C GLY A 307 2.97 17.99 -13.92
N LYS A 308 4.03 17.53 -13.25
CA LYS A 308 4.17 16.11 -12.89
C LYS A 308 3.44 15.79 -11.59
N TYR A 309 3.27 14.50 -11.32
CA TYR A 309 2.71 14.02 -10.07
C TYR A 309 3.80 13.52 -9.12
N ASN A 310 3.74 13.98 -7.87
CA ASN A 310 4.32 13.25 -6.73
C ASN A 310 3.25 12.34 -6.16
N ILE A 311 3.62 11.10 -5.87
CA ILE A 311 2.70 10.08 -5.35
C ILE A 311 3.13 9.67 -3.94
N LYS A 312 2.15 9.49 -3.05
CA LYS A 312 2.34 8.81 -1.76
C LYS A 312 1.38 7.64 -1.68
N LEU A 313 1.88 6.50 -1.18
CA LEU A 313 1.10 5.30 -0.89
C LEU A 313 0.95 5.16 0.62
N ILE A 314 -0.27 4.92 1.07
CA ILE A 314 -0.61 4.70 2.48
C ILE A 314 -1.35 3.38 2.66
N ASP A 315 -1.47 2.94 3.90
CA ASP A 315 -2.20 1.71 4.27
C ASP A 315 -1.52 0.42 3.76
N TRP A 316 -0.33 0.15 4.27
CA TRP A 316 0.49 -1.02 3.95
C TRP A 316 0.09 -2.28 4.73
N ALA A 317 -1.09 -2.30 5.35
CA ALA A 317 -1.55 -3.41 6.20
C ALA A 317 -1.67 -4.75 5.44
N LEU A 318 -1.85 -4.71 4.13
CA LEU A 318 -1.94 -5.89 3.25
C LEU A 318 -0.64 -6.21 2.52
N ALA A 319 0.47 -5.59 2.90
CA ALA A 319 1.75 -5.83 2.25
C ALA A 319 2.17 -7.30 2.33
N ARG A 320 2.67 -7.83 1.21
CA ARG A 320 3.10 -9.23 1.06
C ARG A 320 4.41 -9.32 0.30
N TYR A 321 5.06 -10.45 0.45
CA TYR A 321 6.17 -10.83 -0.40
C TYR A 321 5.65 -11.77 -1.49
N SER A 322 5.48 -11.26 -2.71
CA SER A 322 4.81 -11.94 -3.82
C SER A 322 5.24 -11.38 -5.18
N GLN A 323 4.50 -11.67 -6.25
CA GLN A 323 4.75 -11.08 -7.57
C GLN A 323 4.18 -9.67 -7.69
N GLY A 324 5.01 -8.73 -8.15
CA GLY A 324 4.61 -7.32 -8.29
C GLY A 324 3.50 -7.07 -9.31
N THR A 325 3.29 -7.99 -10.26
CA THR A 325 2.18 -7.95 -11.22
C THR A 325 0.81 -7.94 -10.54
N TYR A 326 0.73 -8.45 -9.31
CA TYR A 326 -0.50 -8.42 -8.52
C TYR A 326 -0.98 -6.99 -8.23
N ASP A 327 -0.11 -6.10 -7.76
CA ASP A 327 -0.47 -4.69 -7.50
C ASP A 327 -0.89 -3.97 -8.78
N LEU A 328 -0.23 -4.27 -9.91
CA LEU A 328 -0.59 -3.67 -11.20
C LEU A 328 -1.98 -4.11 -11.65
N ILE A 329 -2.31 -5.40 -11.54
CA ILE A 329 -3.64 -5.90 -11.92
C ILE A 329 -4.72 -5.44 -10.94
N TYR A 330 -4.42 -5.38 -9.65
CA TYR A 330 -5.34 -4.85 -8.65
C TYR A 330 -5.70 -3.39 -8.94
N LEU A 331 -4.72 -2.55 -9.23
CA LEU A 331 -4.91 -1.17 -9.69
C LEU A 331 -5.84 -1.11 -10.92
N LEU A 332 -5.53 -1.91 -11.95
CA LEU A 332 -6.29 -1.94 -13.21
C LEU A 332 -7.70 -2.52 -13.06
N SER A 333 -7.96 -3.30 -12.04
CA SER A 333 -9.25 -3.93 -11.79
C SER A 333 -10.17 -3.03 -10.96
N ILE A 334 -9.77 -2.64 -9.78
CA ILE A 334 -10.62 -1.91 -8.83
C ILE A 334 -10.47 -0.39 -9.01
N GLY A 335 -9.28 0.07 -9.34
CA GLY A 335 -8.93 1.50 -9.35
C GLY A 335 -9.49 2.30 -10.51
N VAL A 336 -10.01 1.67 -11.57
CA VAL A 336 -10.33 2.34 -12.83
C VAL A 336 -11.68 1.95 -13.43
N GLU A 337 -12.28 2.85 -14.18
CA GLU A 337 -13.44 2.52 -15.01
C GLU A 337 -13.06 1.54 -16.14
N PRO A 338 -13.99 0.65 -16.57
CA PRO A 338 -13.71 -0.38 -17.59
C PRO A 338 -13.15 0.18 -18.89
N GLU A 339 -13.61 1.35 -19.32
CA GLU A 339 -13.15 2.01 -20.55
C GLU A 339 -11.71 2.49 -20.42
N VAL A 340 -11.35 3.06 -19.28
CA VAL A 340 -9.97 3.44 -18.95
C VAL A 340 -9.09 2.20 -18.95
N ARG A 341 -9.52 1.14 -18.25
CA ARG A 341 -8.77 -0.12 -18.18
C ARG A 341 -8.44 -0.67 -19.56
N ARG A 342 -9.45 -0.81 -20.44
CA ARG A 342 -9.25 -1.36 -21.79
C ARG A 342 -8.32 -0.51 -22.64
N ARG A 343 -8.35 0.81 -22.46
CA ARG A 343 -7.53 1.75 -23.21
C ARG A 343 -6.07 1.75 -22.75
N VAL A 344 -5.82 1.72 -21.43
CA VAL A 344 -4.48 1.94 -20.88
C VAL A 344 -3.75 0.67 -20.47
N SER A 345 -4.41 -0.49 -20.31
CA SER A 345 -3.79 -1.71 -19.74
C SER A 345 -2.50 -2.11 -20.42
N ARG A 346 -2.45 -2.10 -21.76
CA ARG A 346 -1.24 -2.46 -22.50
C ARG A 346 -0.09 -1.50 -22.19
N GLN A 347 -0.37 -0.20 -22.25
CA GLN A 347 0.63 0.82 -21.98
C GLN A 347 1.11 0.78 -20.51
N ALA A 348 0.19 0.58 -19.56
CA ALA A 348 0.52 0.45 -18.15
C ALA A 348 1.44 -0.76 -17.88
N ARG A 349 1.17 -1.93 -18.51
CA ARG A 349 2.02 -3.12 -18.44
C ARG A 349 3.41 -2.86 -19.01
N ASP A 350 3.50 -2.21 -20.17
CA ASP A 350 4.77 -1.92 -20.83
C ASP A 350 5.60 -0.92 -20.02
N ILE A 351 4.97 0.11 -19.44
CA ILE A 351 5.63 1.06 -18.54
C ILE A 351 6.12 0.37 -17.28
N TYR A 352 5.27 -0.42 -16.61
CA TYR A 352 5.65 -1.19 -15.42
C TYR A 352 6.86 -2.08 -15.70
N PHE A 353 6.79 -2.91 -16.75
CA PHE A 353 7.87 -3.81 -17.14
C PHE A 353 9.19 -3.07 -17.40
N LYS A 354 9.11 -1.98 -18.16
CA LYS A 354 10.27 -1.14 -18.46
C LYS A 354 10.89 -0.55 -17.20
N THR A 355 10.09 0.01 -16.32
CA THR A 355 10.59 0.71 -15.12
C THR A 355 11.08 -0.26 -14.05
N PHE A 356 10.48 -1.44 -13.95
CA PHE A 356 10.99 -2.54 -13.13
C PHE A 356 12.42 -2.91 -13.56
N ASN A 357 12.64 -3.19 -14.85
CA ASN A 357 13.96 -3.52 -15.38
C ASN A 357 14.96 -2.38 -15.32
N THR A 358 14.50 -1.13 -15.50
CA THR A 358 15.34 0.05 -15.30
C THR A 358 15.85 0.14 -13.87
N ALA A 359 15.01 -0.16 -12.87
CA ALA A 359 15.44 -0.18 -11.47
C ALA A 359 16.49 -1.27 -11.20
N LEU A 360 16.30 -2.48 -11.76
CA LEU A 360 17.30 -3.55 -11.66
C LEU A 360 18.66 -3.12 -12.23
N THR A 361 18.66 -2.49 -13.40
CA THR A 361 19.88 -2.01 -14.06
C THR A 361 20.54 -0.89 -13.28
N ASP A 362 19.77 0.12 -12.88
CA ASP A 362 20.27 1.31 -12.16
C ASP A 362 20.88 0.97 -10.79
N LEU A 363 20.46 -0.15 -10.20
CA LEU A 363 20.91 -0.60 -8.87
C LEU A 363 21.84 -1.81 -8.93
N ASP A 364 22.34 -2.16 -10.12
CA ASP A 364 23.30 -3.25 -10.38
C ASP A 364 22.83 -4.61 -9.83
N ALA A 365 21.59 -4.98 -10.08
CA ALA A 365 21.03 -6.26 -9.63
C ALA A 365 21.59 -7.50 -10.37
N GLY A 366 22.26 -7.30 -11.50
CA GLY A 366 22.89 -8.37 -12.28
C GLY A 366 21.92 -9.27 -13.06
N ILE A 367 20.62 -8.99 -13.02
CA ILE A 367 19.58 -9.76 -13.74
C ILE A 367 18.60 -8.83 -14.45
N THR A 368 17.84 -9.41 -15.36
CA THR A 368 16.73 -8.75 -16.06
C THR A 368 15.49 -9.62 -15.94
N TYR A 369 14.33 -9.02 -15.62
CA TYR A 369 13.06 -9.73 -15.63
C TYR A 369 12.68 -10.06 -17.08
N PRO A 370 12.63 -11.36 -17.48
CA PRO A 370 12.32 -11.71 -18.86
C PRO A 370 10.86 -11.38 -19.19
N ARG A 371 10.61 -10.89 -20.41
CA ARG A 371 9.25 -10.56 -20.85
C ARG A 371 8.30 -11.74 -20.80
N GLU A 372 8.77 -12.93 -21.17
CA GLU A 372 7.96 -14.14 -21.11
C GLU A 372 7.52 -14.49 -19.69
N GLN A 373 8.42 -14.36 -18.70
CA GLN A 373 8.08 -14.61 -17.30
C GLN A 373 7.11 -13.55 -16.79
N PHE A 374 7.31 -12.28 -17.15
CA PHE A 374 6.39 -11.21 -16.80
C PHE A 374 4.98 -11.46 -17.32
N GLU A 375 4.82 -11.90 -18.58
CA GLU A 375 3.50 -12.21 -19.14
C GLU A 375 2.85 -13.42 -18.45
N LYS A 376 3.60 -14.43 -18.06
CA LYS A 376 3.09 -15.54 -17.23
C LYS A 376 2.58 -15.06 -15.88
N ASP A 377 3.34 -14.20 -15.21
CA ASP A 377 2.93 -13.61 -13.93
C ASP A 377 1.71 -12.69 -14.07
N MET A 378 1.59 -11.98 -15.20
CA MET A 378 0.41 -11.18 -15.53
C MET A 378 -0.85 -12.04 -15.69
N VAL A 379 -0.77 -13.17 -16.40
CA VAL A 379 -1.89 -14.12 -16.58
C VAL A 379 -2.40 -14.61 -15.23
N ILE A 380 -1.50 -15.02 -14.33
CA ILE A 380 -1.86 -15.46 -12.99
C ILE A 380 -2.57 -14.33 -12.23
N SER A 381 -2.02 -13.13 -12.27
CA SER A 381 -2.60 -11.96 -11.59
C SER A 381 -3.98 -11.59 -12.13
N GLU A 382 -4.23 -11.77 -13.44
CA GLU A 382 -5.55 -11.57 -14.04
C GLU A 382 -6.60 -12.53 -13.47
N HIS A 383 -6.28 -13.81 -13.33
CA HIS A 383 -7.18 -14.78 -12.70
C HIS A 383 -7.45 -14.44 -11.22
N LEU A 384 -6.42 -14.04 -10.47
CA LEU A 384 -6.58 -13.60 -9.09
C LEU A 384 -7.47 -12.37 -8.96
N SER A 385 -7.47 -11.47 -9.95
CA SER A 385 -8.32 -10.26 -9.92
C SER A 385 -9.82 -10.59 -9.88
N VAL A 386 -10.26 -11.71 -10.46
CA VAL A 386 -11.65 -12.20 -10.39
C VAL A 386 -12.00 -12.55 -8.95
N ILE A 387 -11.17 -13.35 -8.29
CA ILE A 387 -11.42 -13.80 -6.91
C ILE A 387 -11.42 -12.61 -5.97
N TRP A 388 -10.44 -11.71 -6.07
CA TRP A 388 -10.37 -10.51 -5.23
C TRP A 388 -11.51 -9.55 -5.45
N SER A 389 -11.93 -9.35 -6.69
CA SER A 389 -13.09 -8.52 -6.99
C SER A 389 -14.37 -9.10 -6.38
N ILE A 390 -14.52 -10.43 -6.41
CA ILE A 390 -15.64 -11.11 -5.78
C ILE A 390 -15.53 -11.08 -4.24
N SER A 391 -14.36 -11.25 -3.68
CA SER A 391 -14.11 -11.11 -2.23
C SER A 391 -14.45 -9.71 -1.71
N SER A 392 -14.27 -8.70 -2.55
CA SER A 392 -14.58 -7.29 -2.26
C SER A 392 -16.01 -6.90 -2.63
N ILE A 393 -16.92 -7.85 -2.86
CA ILE A 393 -18.25 -7.62 -3.44
C ILE A 393 -19.11 -6.65 -2.62
N ASN A 394 -19.00 -6.69 -1.29
CA ASN A 394 -19.75 -5.79 -0.43
C ASN A 394 -19.36 -4.33 -0.65
N LEU A 395 -18.08 -4.08 -0.91
CA LEU A 395 -17.55 -2.79 -1.32
C LEU A 395 -18.01 -2.43 -2.74
N LEU A 396 -17.81 -3.36 -3.68
CA LEU A 396 -18.11 -3.12 -5.09
C LEU A 396 -19.62 -3.02 -5.39
N PHE A 397 -20.48 -3.54 -4.49
CA PHE A 397 -21.92 -3.39 -4.60
C PHE A 397 -22.48 -2.13 -3.90
N SER A 398 -21.62 -1.31 -3.32
CA SER A 398 -22.03 -0.04 -2.67
C SER A 398 -22.53 0.99 -3.70
N SER A 399 -22.08 0.89 -4.96
CA SER A 399 -22.51 1.80 -6.01
C SER A 399 -22.69 1.10 -7.39
N PRO A 400 -23.55 1.65 -8.28
CA PRO A 400 -23.71 1.13 -9.64
C PRO A 400 -22.43 1.13 -10.47
N SER A 401 -21.57 2.15 -10.32
CA SER A 401 -20.27 2.23 -11.00
C SER A 401 -19.37 1.06 -10.61
N LEU A 402 -19.24 0.79 -9.32
CA LEU A 402 -18.40 -0.31 -8.81
C LEU A 402 -18.96 -1.68 -9.21
N GLN A 403 -20.29 -1.87 -9.19
CA GLN A 403 -20.94 -3.10 -9.71
C GLN A 403 -20.63 -3.33 -11.19
N ARG A 404 -20.62 -2.24 -11.98
CA ARG A 404 -20.24 -2.30 -13.38
C ARG A 404 -18.78 -2.72 -13.56
N ARG A 405 -17.85 -2.18 -12.76
CA ARG A 405 -16.43 -2.58 -12.78
C ARG A 405 -16.29 -4.06 -12.50
N LEU A 406 -16.88 -4.58 -11.43
CA LEU A 406 -16.88 -6.00 -11.10
C LEU A 406 -17.37 -6.87 -12.27
N THR A 407 -18.54 -6.52 -12.83
CA THR A 407 -19.11 -7.28 -13.95
C THR A 407 -18.17 -7.27 -15.17
N CYS A 408 -17.51 -6.14 -15.45
CA CYS A 408 -16.59 -6.03 -16.57
C CYS A 408 -15.28 -6.79 -16.32
N ILE A 409 -14.75 -6.78 -15.08
CA ILE A 409 -13.56 -7.59 -14.73
C ILE A 409 -13.84 -9.06 -14.97
N ILE A 410 -14.97 -9.57 -14.45
CA ILE A 410 -15.37 -10.97 -14.64
C ILE A 410 -15.46 -11.29 -16.13
N LYS A 411 -16.17 -10.47 -16.93
CA LYS A 411 -16.30 -10.70 -18.36
C LYS A 411 -14.97 -10.66 -19.10
N ASP A 412 -14.17 -9.65 -18.84
CA ASP A 412 -12.92 -9.42 -19.56
C ASP A 412 -11.85 -10.50 -19.24
N VAL A 413 -11.95 -11.18 -18.11
CA VAL A 413 -11.07 -12.30 -17.76
C VAL A 413 -11.68 -13.64 -18.17
N VAL A 414 -12.89 -13.94 -17.71
CA VAL A 414 -13.50 -15.27 -17.87
C VAL A 414 -13.90 -15.57 -19.34
N LEU A 415 -14.26 -14.53 -20.10
CA LEU A 415 -14.63 -14.65 -21.52
C LEU A 415 -13.45 -14.33 -22.46
N ASN A 416 -12.26 -14.09 -21.96
CA ASN A 416 -11.10 -13.75 -22.78
C ASN A 416 -10.54 -15.01 -23.46
N PRO A 417 -10.69 -15.16 -24.80
CA PRO A 417 -10.21 -16.35 -25.50
C PRO A 417 -8.67 -16.44 -25.57
N ASN A 418 -7.99 -15.31 -25.31
CA ASN A 418 -6.53 -15.23 -25.32
C ASN A 418 -5.90 -15.52 -23.94
N LEU A 419 -6.73 -15.59 -22.89
CA LEU A 419 -6.24 -15.93 -21.56
C LEU A 419 -6.28 -17.45 -21.38
N PRO A 420 -5.17 -18.10 -21.03
CA PRO A 420 -5.17 -19.54 -20.77
C PRO A 420 -6.22 -19.90 -19.70
N PRO A 421 -6.93 -21.02 -19.85
CA PRO A 421 -7.93 -21.41 -18.85
C PRO A 421 -7.30 -21.67 -17.48
N LEU A 422 -8.04 -21.40 -16.42
CA LEU A 422 -7.58 -21.52 -15.03
C LEU A 422 -6.90 -22.87 -14.72
N ARG A 423 -7.43 -23.98 -15.25
CA ARG A 423 -6.88 -25.34 -15.06
C ARG A 423 -5.46 -25.54 -15.61
N SER A 424 -5.04 -24.76 -16.59
CA SER A 424 -3.69 -24.85 -17.16
C SER A 424 -2.64 -24.14 -16.31
N ILE A 425 -3.06 -23.31 -15.35
CA ILE A 425 -2.16 -22.55 -14.47
C ILE A 425 -1.76 -23.40 -13.27
N SER A 426 -2.69 -24.17 -12.70
CA SER A 426 -2.45 -25.06 -11.54
C SER A 426 -1.45 -26.19 -11.81
N ASN A 427 -1.15 -26.50 -13.08
CA ASN A 427 -0.25 -27.59 -13.46
C ASN A 427 1.17 -27.14 -13.84
N ASN A 428 1.48 -25.85 -13.76
CA ASN A 428 2.76 -25.26 -14.19
C ASN A 428 3.52 -24.51 -13.08
N VAL A 429 3.16 -24.74 -11.82
CA VAL A 429 3.85 -24.19 -10.63
C VAL A 429 4.67 -25.27 -9.95
#